data_6d91f3a85e23e1e5a32781da0b6c8e14
#
_entry.id   6d91f3a85e23e1e5a32781da0b6c8e14
#
_cell.length_a   1.000
_cell.length_b   1.000
_cell.length_c   1.000
_cell.angle_alpha   90.00
_cell.angle_beta   90.00
_cell.angle_gamma   90.00
#
_symmetry.space_group_name_H-M   'P 1'
#
loop_
_entity.id
_entity.type
_entity.pdbx_description
1 polymer ?
#
loop_
_entity_poly.entity_id
_entity_poly.type
_entity_poly.pdbx_seq_one_letter_code
_entity_poly.pdbx_strand_id
1 'polypeptide(L)'
;MTFDYYYGAQAEQFNFIRIPKAMIVDPMFADLSVNAKLLYGVLLDRMNLSMKNRWFDSENRVYIIYQIAEIMEDFNFSKKTAVRYLNELENFGLVEKKRRGLGLPSLLYVKNFVVFQDHSEPDDTDFDDVAEDDNLNENMETSRGIQREISRGVRTYT
;
A
#
# COMPACT_ATOMS: atom_id res chain seq x y z
N MET A 1 -0.06 -34.67 -4.43
CA MET A 1 -1.03 -33.73 -3.85
C MET A 1 -1.62 -32.95 -5.01
N THR A 2 -2.95 -32.91 -5.17
CA THR A 2 -3.63 -32.22 -6.27
C THR A 2 -4.53 -31.15 -5.65
N PHE A 3 -4.46 -29.94 -6.17
CA PHE A 3 -5.33 -28.84 -5.74
C PHE A 3 -6.46 -28.67 -6.75
N ASP A 4 -7.61 -28.21 -6.28
CA ASP A 4 -8.77 -27.94 -7.12
C ASP A 4 -8.77 -26.50 -7.63
N TYR A 5 -9.63 -26.20 -8.60
CA TYR A 5 -9.81 -24.84 -9.14
C TYR A 5 -10.64 -23.97 -8.19
N TYR A 6 -10.49 -22.64 -8.32
CA TYR A 6 -11.37 -21.71 -7.65
C TYR A 6 -12.68 -21.56 -8.42
N TYR A 7 -13.80 -21.55 -7.69
CA TYR A 7 -15.13 -21.34 -8.25
C TYR A 7 -15.80 -20.12 -7.60
N GLY A 8 -16.26 -19.16 -8.44
CA GLY A 8 -17.00 -17.99 -7.96
C GLY A 8 -16.19 -17.14 -6.98
N ALA A 9 -16.79 -16.81 -5.83
CA ALA A 9 -16.22 -15.94 -4.81
C ALA A 9 -15.17 -16.61 -3.90
N GLN A 10 -14.79 -17.85 -4.15
CA GLN A 10 -13.82 -18.58 -3.29
C GLN A 10 -12.42 -17.92 -3.23
N ALA A 11 -12.08 -17.10 -4.23
CA ALA A 11 -10.82 -16.36 -4.23
C ALA A 11 -10.74 -15.29 -3.11
N GLU A 12 -11.86 -14.90 -2.52
CA GLU A 12 -11.94 -13.88 -1.46
C GLU A 12 -11.73 -14.44 -0.04
N GLN A 13 -11.57 -15.74 0.11
CA GLN A 13 -11.47 -16.41 1.42
C GLN A 13 -10.15 -16.18 2.16
N PHE A 14 -9.15 -15.60 1.53
CA PHE A 14 -7.82 -15.46 2.10
C PHE A 14 -7.56 -14.08 2.70
N ASN A 15 -6.79 -14.07 3.79
CA ASN A 15 -6.12 -12.86 4.24
C ASN A 15 -4.85 -12.65 3.40
N PHE A 16 -4.62 -11.42 2.95
CA PHE A 16 -3.51 -11.09 2.06
C PHE A 16 -2.50 -10.16 2.74
N ILE A 17 -1.23 -10.48 2.58
CA ILE A 17 -0.15 -9.54 2.81
C ILE A 17 -0.03 -8.67 1.56
N ARG A 18 -0.08 -7.34 1.74
CA ARG A 18 -0.01 -6.39 0.62
C ARG A 18 1.42 -5.93 0.42
N ILE A 19 1.93 -6.14 -0.79
CA ILE A 19 3.21 -5.61 -1.23
C ILE A 19 2.91 -4.42 -2.15
N PRO A 20 3.49 -3.22 -1.92
CA PRO A 20 3.30 -2.09 -2.82
C PRO A 20 3.70 -2.44 -4.24
N LYS A 21 2.82 -2.21 -5.20
CA LYS A 21 3.07 -2.53 -6.61
C LYS A 21 4.34 -1.83 -7.14
N ALA A 22 4.61 -0.60 -6.68
CA ALA A 22 5.82 0.14 -7.05
C ALA A 22 7.10 -0.66 -6.77
N MET A 23 7.18 -1.41 -5.68
CA MET A 23 8.36 -2.24 -5.37
C MET A 23 8.63 -3.34 -6.40
N ILE A 24 7.62 -3.71 -7.19
CA ILE A 24 7.75 -4.73 -8.23
C ILE A 24 8.09 -4.11 -9.59
N VAL A 25 7.46 -2.97 -9.92
CA VAL A 25 7.51 -2.40 -11.28
C VAL A 25 8.45 -1.20 -11.42
N ASP A 26 8.77 -0.50 -10.33
CA ASP A 26 9.61 0.68 -10.37
C ASP A 26 11.10 0.29 -10.37
N PRO A 27 11.90 0.78 -11.34
CA PRO A 27 13.34 0.53 -11.43
C PRO A 27 14.12 0.94 -10.18
N MET A 28 13.63 1.88 -9.37
CA MET A 28 14.24 2.29 -8.11
C MET A 28 14.47 1.11 -7.17
N PHE A 29 13.61 0.10 -7.22
CA PHE A 29 13.69 -1.10 -6.37
C PHE A 29 14.32 -2.31 -7.08
N ALA A 30 14.97 -2.13 -8.21
CA ALA A 30 15.54 -3.23 -9.00
C ALA A 30 16.61 -4.01 -8.21
N ASP A 31 17.43 -3.31 -7.42
CA ASP A 31 18.50 -3.92 -6.62
C ASP A 31 18.00 -4.61 -5.34
N LEU A 32 16.73 -4.43 -4.99
CA LEU A 32 16.14 -5.07 -3.82
C LEU A 32 15.70 -6.49 -4.17
N SER A 33 16.14 -7.47 -3.40
CA SER A 33 15.76 -8.87 -3.63
C SER A 33 14.25 -9.10 -3.43
N VAL A 34 13.71 -10.10 -4.11
CA VAL A 34 12.28 -10.47 -3.99
C VAL A 34 11.92 -10.83 -2.55
N ASN A 35 12.80 -11.53 -1.84
CA ASN A 35 12.57 -11.88 -0.45
C ASN A 35 12.59 -10.67 0.49
N ALA A 36 13.42 -9.67 0.23
CA ALA A 36 13.39 -8.41 0.96
C ALA A 36 12.09 -7.62 0.69
N LYS A 37 11.60 -7.59 -0.54
CA LYS A 37 10.30 -7.01 -0.90
C LYS A 37 9.14 -7.72 -0.19
N LEU A 38 9.18 -9.04 -0.13
CA LEU A 38 8.19 -9.83 0.61
C LEU A 38 8.25 -9.54 2.12
N LEU A 39 9.45 -9.51 2.70
CA LEU A 39 9.66 -9.15 4.10
C LEU A 39 9.10 -7.75 4.39
N TYR A 40 9.34 -6.77 3.51
CA TYR A 40 8.77 -5.42 3.67
C TYR A 40 7.24 -5.43 3.70
N GLY A 41 6.58 -6.23 2.86
CA GLY A 41 5.12 -6.42 2.91
C GLY A 41 4.62 -6.93 4.26
N VAL A 42 5.33 -7.90 4.86
CA VAL A 42 5.03 -8.40 6.22
C VAL A 42 5.25 -7.32 7.27
N LEU A 43 6.31 -6.51 7.15
CA LEU A 43 6.57 -5.40 8.07
C LEU A 43 5.47 -4.33 7.99
N LEU A 44 4.94 -4.03 6.80
CA LEU A 44 3.80 -3.12 6.63
C LEU A 44 2.53 -3.66 7.31
N ASP A 45 2.27 -4.96 7.19
CA ASP A 45 1.12 -5.59 7.84
C ASP A 45 1.24 -5.51 9.37
N ARG A 46 2.42 -5.82 9.92
CA ARG A 46 2.71 -5.67 11.36
C ARG A 46 2.62 -4.21 11.82
N MET A 47 3.04 -3.26 11.00
CA MET A 47 2.91 -1.84 11.29
C MET A 47 1.43 -1.42 11.41
N ASN A 48 0.55 -1.94 10.57
CA ASN A 48 -0.88 -1.69 10.66
C ASN A 48 -1.47 -2.20 11.99
N LEU A 49 -1.01 -3.35 12.48
CA LEU A 49 -1.39 -3.88 13.80
C LEU A 49 -0.86 -3.00 14.93
N SER A 50 0.38 -2.55 14.83
CA SER A 50 0.98 -1.63 15.81
C SER A 50 0.25 -0.31 15.89
N MET A 51 -0.20 0.25 14.77
CA MET A 51 -1.05 1.45 14.73
C MET A 51 -2.37 1.23 15.48
N LYS A 52 -3.04 0.10 15.27
CA LYS A 52 -4.27 -0.26 15.98
C LYS A 52 -4.04 -0.41 17.48
N ASN A 53 -2.88 -0.92 17.89
CA ASN A 53 -2.48 -1.10 19.28
C ASN A 53 -1.88 0.17 19.90
N ARG A 54 -1.79 1.27 19.13
CA ARG A 54 -1.21 2.56 19.56
C ARG A 54 0.27 2.46 19.99
N TRP A 55 1.04 1.66 19.29
CA TRP A 55 2.49 1.54 19.55
C TRP A 55 3.24 2.68 18.85
N PHE A 56 3.28 3.83 19.51
CA PHE A 56 3.97 5.03 19.06
C PHE A 56 5.09 5.38 20.02
N ASP A 57 6.16 5.93 19.50
CA ASP A 57 7.23 6.51 20.31
C ASP A 57 6.91 7.96 20.71
N SER A 58 7.87 8.61 21.40
CA SER A 58 7.73 10.00 21.86
C SER A 58 7.59 11.02 20.72
N GLU A 59 7.99 10.66 19.50
CA GLU A 59 7.90 11.49 18.29
C GLU A 59 6.66 11.11 17.44
N ASN A 60 5.73 10.32 18.01
CA ASN A 60 4.54 9.83 17.33
C ASN A 60 4.82 8.94 16.10
N ARG A 61 6.00 8.29 16.05
CA ARG A 61 6.33 7.34 15.00
C ARG A 61 5.87 5.94 15.40
N VAL A 62 5.22 5.23 14.46
CA VAL A 62 4.83 3.84 14.67
C VAL A 62 6.07 2.96 14.67
N TYR A 63 6.20 2.10 15.66
CA TYR A 63 7.24 1.08 15.71
C TYR A 63 6.63 -0.32 15.76
N ILE A 64 7.42 -1.30 15.33
CA ILE A 64 7.11 -2.72 15.44
C ILE A 64 8.22 -3.43 16.21
N ILE A 65 7.83 -4.51 16.88
CA ILE A 65 8.76 -5.47 17.47
C ILE A 65 8.63 -6.74 16.64
N TYR A 66 9.71 -7.08 15.94
CA TYR A 66 9.78 -8.28 15.11
C TYR A 66 11.20 -8.81 15.15
N GLN A 67 11.39 -9.86 15.93
CA GLN A 67 12.71 -10.41 16.19
C GLN A 67 13.18 -11.32 15.05
N ILE A 68 14.49 -11.49 14.92
CA ILE A 68 15.06 -12.40 13.91
C ILE A 68 14.50 -13.82 14.05
N ALA A 69 14.24 -14.28 15.29
CA ALA A 69 13.65 -15.61 15.52
C ALA A 69 12.25 -15.74 14.90
N GLU A 70 11.42 -14.69 15.01
CA GLU A 70 10.09 -14.68 14.39
C GLU A 70 10.18 -14.64 12.86
N ILE A 71 11.12 -13.86 12.30
CA ILE A 71 11.37 -13.85 10.84
C ILE A 71 11.81 -15.24 10.35
N MET A 72 12.67 -15.91 11.11
CA MET A 72 13.10 -17.27 10.78
C MET A 72 11.92 -18.25 10.75
N GLU A 73 11.02 -18.15 11.73
CA GLU A 73 9.84 -19.01 11.84
C GLU A 73 8.83 -18.73 10.72
N ASP A 74 8.43 -17.45 10.55
CA ASP A 74 7.40 -17.07 9.58
C ASP A 74 7.79 -17.37 8.13
N PHE A 75 9.09 -17.25 7.79
CA PHE A 75 9.60 -17.47 6.43
C PHE A 75 10.35 -18.77 6.23
N ASN A 76 10.52 -19.58 7.26
CA ASN A 76 11.38 -20.76 7.25
C ASN A 76 12.82 -20.43 6.78
N PHE A 77 13.36 -19.32 7.24
CA PHE A 77 14.71 -18.87 6.92
C PHE A 77 15.73 -19.35 7.95
N SER A 78 16.97 -19.55 7.50
CA SER A 78 18.10 -19.62 8.43
C SER A 78 18.33 -18.24 9.08
N LYS A 79 18.98 -18.21 10.25
CA LYS A 79 19.35 -16.95 10.93
C LYS A 79 20.13 -16.02 10.02
N LYS A 80 21.11 -16.55 9.29
CA LYS A 80 21.93 -15.79 8.34
C LYS A 80 21.08 -15.15 7.25
N THR A 81 20.11 -15.88 6.74
CA THR A 81 19.20 -15.43 5.69
C THR A 81 18.24 -14.34 6.19
N ALA A 82 17.63 -14.53 7.37
CA ALA A 82 16.76 -13.54 7.99
C ALA A 82 17.48 -12.22 8.27
N VAL A 83 18.68 -12.30 8.84
CA VAL A 83 19.53 -11.10 9.06
C VAL A 83 19.90 -10.42 7.75
N ARG A 84 20.23 -11.17 6.70
CA ARG A 84 20.61 -10.62 5.40
C ARG A 84 19.47 -9.79 4.80
N TYR A 85 18.25 -10.31 4.76
CA TYR A 85 17.11 -9.59 4.15
C TYR A 85 16.67 -8.39 4.98
N LEU A 86 16.73 -8.48 6.30
CA LEU A 86 16.46 -7.32 7.14
C LEU A 86 17.51 -6.21 6.95
N ASN A 87 18.81 -6.58 6.88
CA ASN A 87 19.88 -5.63 6.60
C ASN A 87 19.79 -5.04 5.19
N GLU A 88 19.30 -5.80 4.22
CA GLU A 88 19.06 -5.32 2.86
C GLU A 88 18.01 -4.18 2.86
N LEU A 89 16.92 -4.32 3.60
CA LEU A 89 15.92 -3.28 3.79
C LEU A 89 16.48 -2.08 4.57
N GLU A 90 17.30 -2.32 5.59
CA GLU A 90 17.94 -1.27 6.39
C GLU A 90 18.93 -0.47 5.54
N ASN A 91 19.78 -1.14 4.76
CA ASN A 91 20.75 -0.51 3.86
C ASN A 91 20.07 0.27 2.72
N PHE A 92 18.93 -0.21 2.23
CA PHE A 92 18.14 0.50 1.23
C PHE A 92 17.43 1.72 1.81
N GLY A 93 17.30 1.81 3.13
CA GLY A 93 16.67 2.93 3.83
C GLY A 93 15.15 2.75 4.09
N LEU A 94 14.60 1.57 3.82
CA LEU A 94 13.18 1.26 4.03
C LEU A 94 12.83 0.87 5.46
N VAL A 95 13.84 0.49 6.24
CA VAL A 95 13.69 0.10 7.65
C VAL A 95 14.80 0.76 8.46
N GLU A 96 14.46 1.19 9.66
CA GLU A 96 15.42 1.64 10.66
C GLU A 96 15.29 0.77 11.90
N LYS A 97 16.42 0.28 12.40
CA LYS A 97 16.49 -0.56 13.59
C LYS A 97 17.06 0.23 14.75
N LYS A 98 16.28 0.38 15.82
CA LYS A 98 16.70 1.05 17.06
C LYS A 98 16.90 0.04 18.18
N ARG A 99 18.11 -0.08 18.67
CA ARG A 99 18.42 -0.91 19.85
C ARG A 99 17.94 -0.22 21.13
N ARG A 100 17.36 -0.97 22.07
CA ARG A 100 16.85 -0.45 23.34
C ARG A 100 17.72 -0.76 24.56
N GLY A 101 18.82 -1.47 24.38
CA GLY A 101 19.70 -1.90 25.47
C GLY A 101 19.69 -3.42 25.67
N LEU A 102 20.40 -3.87 26.71
CA LEU A 102 20.56 -5.30 26.99
C LEU A 102 19.23 -5.94 27.37
N GLY A 103 18.92 -7.09 26.76
CA GLY A 103 17.76 -7.90 27.08
C GLY A 103 16.43 -7.42 26.48
N LEU A 104 16.39 -6.24 25.84
CA LEU A 104 15.19 -5.73 25.20
C LEU A 104 15.25 -5.95 23.67
N PRO A 105 14.13 -6.37 23.05
CA PRO A 105 14.06 -6.49 21.60
C PRO A 105 14.23 -5.12 20.94
N SER A 106 14.91 -5.08 19.80
CA SER A 106 15.03 -3.85 19.00
C SER A 106 13.68 -3.41 18.47
N LEU A 107 13.51 -2.10 18.32
CA LEU A 107 12.38 -1.53 17.58
C LEU A 107 12.74 -1.44 16.11
N LEU A 108 11.78 -1.73 15.24
CA LEU A 108 11.87 -1.50 13.81
C LEU A 108 10.89 -0.41 13.41
N TYR A 109 11.36 0.56 12.64
CA TYR A 109 10.55 1.61 12.04
C TYR A 109 10.51 1.36 10.53
N VAL A 110 9.31 1.16 10.00
CA VAL A 110 9.11 1.02 8.56
C VAL A 110 8.97 2.41 7.98
N LYS A 111 9.84 2.74 7.02
CA LYS A 111 9.86 4.07 6.41
C LYS A 111 8.97 4.13 5.19
N ASN A 112 8.34 5.29 4.99
CA ASN A 112 7.54 5.57 3.82
C ASN A 112 8.46 5.98 2.66
N PHE A 113 8.35 5.30 1.52
CA PHE A 113 9.08 5.63 0.30
C PHE A 113 8.25 6.49 -0.68
N VAL A 114 6.96 6.74 -0.38
CA VAL A 114 6.15 7.66 -1.16
C VAL A 114 6.62 9.07 -0.84
N VAL A 115 7.45 9.63 -1.72
CA VAL A 115 7.79 11.04 -1.67
C VAL A 115 6.54 11.78 -2.15
N PHE A 116 5.88 12.52 -1.27
CA PHE A 116 4.92 13.53 -1.70
C PHE A 116 5.73 14.56 -2.48
N GLN A 117 5.65 14.51 -3.82
CA GLN A 117 6.02 15.65 -4.62
C GLN A 117 5.03 16.73 -4.23
N ASP A 118 5.54 17.75 -3.56
CA ASP A 118 4.83 18.99 -3.35
C ASP A 118 4.55 19.52 -4.76
N HIS A 119 3.34 19.26 -5.27
CA HIS A 119 2.83 19.94 -6.41
C HIS A 119 2.53 21.35 -5.92
N SER A 120 3.55 22.20 -5.90
CA SER A 120 3.35 23.62 -6.07
C SER A 120 2.64 23.76 -7.40
N GLU A 121 1.33 24.01 -7.32
CA GLU A 121 0.51 24.32 -8.48
C GLU A 121 1.18 25.45 -9.26
N PRO A 122 1.33 25.35 -10.59
CA PRO A 122 1.70 26.50 -11.37
C PRO A 122 0.59 27.54 -11.20
N ASP A 123 0.99 28.71 -10.77
CA ASP A 123 0.19 29.92 -10.68
C ASP A 123 -0.46 30.20 -12.06
N ASP A 124 -1.73 29.83 -12.21
CA ASP A 124 -2.57 30.17 -13.35
C ASP A 124 -3.06 31.61 -13.20
N THR A 125 -2.14 32.54 -13.39
CA THR A 125 -2.49 33.91 -13.72
C THR A 125 -2.17 34.19 -15.17
N ASP A 126 -3.09 33.87 -16.06
CA ASP A 126 -3.27 34.57 -17.35
C ASP A 126 -4.62 34.11 -17.95
N PHE A 127 -5.71 34.71 -17.49
CA PHE A 127 -6.92 34.85 -18.27
C PHE A 127 -6.94 36.24 -18.83
N ASP A 128 -6.35 36.44 -19.98
CA ASP A 128 -6.66 37.62 -20.83
C ASP A 128 -7.99 37.37 -21.55
N ASP A 129 -8.87 38.36 -21.32
CA ASP A 129 -10.11 38.64 -22.03
C ASP A 129 -9.98 38.49 -23.53
N VAL A 130 -10.85 37.73 -24.17
CA VAL A 130 -11.33 38.08 -25.52
C VAL A 130 -12.82 37.80 -25.64
N ALA A 131 -13.50 38.86 -26.03
CA ALA A 131 -14.89 39.15 -26.25
C ALA A 131 -15.73 38.12 -27.04
N GLU A 132 -16.98 38.11 -26.64
CA GLU A 132 -18.23 37.99 -27.39
C GLU A 132 -18.17 37.62 -28.87
N ASP A 133 -18.90 36.57 -29.26
CA ASP A 133 -19.90 36.74 -30.33
C ASP A 133 -21.00 35.64 -30.26
N ASP A 134 -22.23 36.14 -30.46
CA ASP A 134 -23.49 35.45 -30.52
C ASP A 134 -23.52 34.39 -31.64
N ASN A 135 -24.09 33.21 -31.37
CA ASN A 135 -25.18 32.72 -32.23
C ASN A 135 -25.99 31.58 -31.62
N LEU A 136 -27.26 31.79 -31.72
CA LEU A 136 -28.39 30.98 -31.33
C LEU A 136 -28.51 29.64 -32.09
N ASN A 137 -29.05 28.66 -31.36
CA ASN A 137 -30.16 27.83 -31.78
C ASN A 137 -29.94 26.32 -32.03
N GLU A 138 -30.82 25.59 -31.38
CA GLU A 138 -31.37 24.27 -31.75
C GLU A 138 -30.51 23.00 -31.58
N ASN A 139 -30.69 22.30 -30.45
CA ASN A 139 -31.31 20.98 -30.42
C ASN A 139 -31.32 20.40 -28.99
N MET A 140 -32.40 20.77 -28.30
CA MET A 140 -32.77 20.20 -27.03
C MET A 140 -33.87 19.15 -27.31
N GLU A 141 -33.48 17.90 -27.53
CA GLU A 141 -34.36 16.72 -27.46
C GLU A 141 -33.57 15.48 -27.82
N THR A 142 -32.95 14.81 -26.83
CA THR A 142 -32.69 13.36 -26.84
C THR A 142 -31.94 12.87 -25.60
N SER A 143 -32.09 13.49 -24.44
CA SER A 143 -31.45 12.99 -23.20
C SER A 143 -32.44 12.65 -22.05
N ARG A 144 -33.69 12.43 -22.35
CA ARG A 144 -34.70 12.03 -21.33
C ARG A 144 -35.17 10.58 -21.39
N GLY A 145 -34.52 9.72 -22.19
CA GLY A 145 -34.95 8.34 -22.43
C GLY A 145 -34.21 7.22 -21.68
N ILE A 146 -33.06 7.49 -21.08
CA ILE A 146 -32.17 6.40 -20.62
C ILE A 146 -32.14 6.22 -19.08
N GLN A 147 -32.78 7.09 -18.30
CA GLN A 147 -32.77 6.94 -16.83
C GLN A 147 -34.01 6.27 -16.20
N ARG A 148 -34.88 5.63 -16.97
CA ARG A 148 -36.06 4.95 -16.42
C ARG A 148 -36.01 3.42 -16.41
N GLU A 149 -34.96 2.78 -16.88
CA GLU A 149 -34.87 1.30 -16.92
C GLU A 149 -33.98 0.64 -15.88
N ILE A 150 -33.23 1.40 -15.07
CA ILE A 150 -32.34 0.82 -14.05
C ILE A 150 -33.01 0.64 -12.67
N SER A 151 -34.25 1.12 -12.50
CA SER A 151 -34.95 1.06 -11.19
C SER A 151 -35.97 -0.09 -11.04
N ARG A 152 -35.98 -1.08 -11.94
CA ARG A 152 -36.88 -2.24 -11.84
C ARG A 152 -36.13 -3.56 -11.95
N GLY A 153 -35.36 -3.91 -10.95
CA GLY A 153 -34.64 -5.20 -10.98
C GLY A 153 -34.03 -5.66 -9.66
N VAL A 154 -34.52 -5.17 -8.52
CA VAL A 154 -34.15 -5.79 -7.24
C VAL A 154 -35.37 -6.56 -6.74
N ARG A 155 -35.42 -7.85 -7.03
CA ARG A 155 -36.30 -8.80 -6.33
C ARG A 155 -35.50 -9.47 -5.23
N THR A 156 -35.85 -9.12 -4.01
CA THR A 156 -35.53 -9.83 -2.77
C THR A 156 -36.04 -11.27 -2.85
N TYR A 157 -35.15 -12.22 -2.59
CA TYR A 157 -35.54 -13.57 -2.19
C TYR A 157 -35.34 -13.69 -0.69
N THR A 158 -36.45 -13.94 -0.01
CA THR A 158 -36.55 -14.42 1.37
C THR A 158 -36.08 -15.88 1.43
#